data_5d01989baa1a062df8898792bc6a0070
#
_entry.id   5d01989baa1a062df8898792bc6a0070
#
_cell.length_a   1.000
_cell.length_b   1.000
_cell.length_c   1.000
_cell.angle_alpha   90.00
_cell.angle_beta   90.00
_cell.angle_gamma   90.00
#
_symmetry.space_group_name_H-M   'P 1'
#
loop_
_entity.id
_entity.type
_entity.pdbx_description
1 polymer ?
#
loop_
_entity_poly.entity_id
_entity_poly.type
_entity_poly.pdbx_seq_one_letter_code
_entity_poly.pdbx_strand_id
1 'polypeptide(L)' 'MSSLFIDRKGVRLELDGNALVFYENHARVGTVPLNPLSRVFLKGDVQLSASLLGKLGEKNVGVVWPIQ' A
#
# COMPACT_ATOMS: atom_id res chain seq x y z
N MET A 1 8.84 -10.63 9.67
CA MET A 1 7.60 -10.21 9.02
C MET A 1 7.26 -8.80 9.45
N SER A 2 6.94 -7.95 8.50
CA SER A 2 6.71 -6.54 8.77
C SER A 2 5.31 -6.10 8.39
N SER A 3 4.77 -5.19 9.17
CA SER A 3 3.50 -4.54 8.87
C SER A 3 3.76 -3.08 8.52
N LEU A 4 2.99 -2.59 7.56
CA LEU A 4 3.05 -1.19 7.14
C LEU A 4 1.74 -0.53 7.51
N PHE A 5 1.82 0.60 8.21
CA PHE A 5 0.66 1.39 8.60
C PHE A 5 0.66 2.69 7.81
N ILE A 6 -0.44 2.94 7.11
CA ILE A 6 -0.60 4.16 6.33
C ILE A 6 -1.80 4.91 6.89
N ASP A 7 -1.55 6.08 7.46
CA ASP A 7 -2.58 6.96 8.02
C ASP A 7 -2.37 8.35 7.42
N ARG A 8 -2.89 8.53 6.22
CA ARG A 8 -2.73 9.79 5.48
C ARG A 8 -3.96 10.07 4.65
N LYS A 9 -4.15 11.33 4.31
CA LYS A 9 -5.20 11.76 3.40
C LYS A 9 -4.60 12.00 2.02
N GLY A 10 -5.30 11.52 0.99
CA GLY A 10 -4.92 11.80 -0.38
C GLY A 10 -3.69 11.05 -0.87
N VAL A 11 -3.39 9.93 -0.26
CA VAL A 11 -2.31 9.07 -0.73
C VAL A 11 -2.85 8.09 -1.76
N ARG A 12 -2.14 7.93 -2.86
CA ARG A 12 -2.42 6.89 -3.84
C ARG A 12 -1.30 5.87 -3.81
N LEU A 13 -1.67 4.61 -3.81
CA LEU A 13 -0.73 3.50 -3.81
C LEU A 13 -0.65 2.88 -5.19
N GLU A 14 0.58 2.58 -5.63
CA GLU A 14 0.82 1.85 -6.86
C GLU A 14 1.91 0.82 -6.64
N LEU A 15 1.98 -0.14 -7.55
CA LEU A 15 3.01 -1.16 -7.52
C LEU A 15 3.99 -0.87 -8.65
N ASP A 16 5.27 -0.79 -8.32
CA ASP A 16 6.34 -0.64 -9.30
C ASP A 16 7.35 -1.77 -9.07
N GLY A 17 7.30 -2.77 -9.95
CA GLY A 17 8.09 -3.97 -9.76
C GLY A 17 7.69 -4.69 -8.48
N ASN A 18 8.63 -4.85 -7.57
CA ASN A 18 8.39 -5.52 -6.30
C ASN A 18 8.36 -4.52 -5.14
N ALA A 19 7.93 -3.29 -5.41
CA ALA A 19 7.88 -2.24 -4.42
C ALA A 19 6.52 -1.53 -4.45
N LEU A 20 6.05 -1.15 -3.27
CA LEU A 20 4.86 -0.35 -3.11
C LEU A 20 5.26 1.11 -3.11
N VAL A 21 4.64 1.90 -3.97
CA VAL A 21 4.99 3.30 -4.18
C VAL A 21 3.84 4.19 -3.74
N PHE A 22 4.18 5.28 -3.07
CA PHE A 22 3.22 6.23 -2.53
C PHE A 22 3.29 7.54 -3.31
N TYR A 23 2.12 8.07 -3.67
CA TYR A 23 2.00 9.35 -4.35
C TYR A 23 1.09 10.28 -3.56
N GLU A 24 1.52 11.54 -3.43
CA GLU A 24 0.71 12.62 -2.90
C GLU A 24 0.78 13.78 -3.90
N ASN A 25 -0.39 14.30 -4.33
CA ASN A 25 -0.45 15.39 -5.31
C ASN A 25 0.40 15.11 -6.55
N HIS A 26 0.31 13.88 -7.07
CA HIS A 26 1.04 13.44 -8.25
C HIS A 26 2.56 13.37 -8.09
N ALA A 27 3.05 13.55 -6.88
CA ALA A 27 4.47 13.43 -6.58
C ALA A 27 4.75 12.13 -5.83
N ARG A 28 5.80 11.44 -6.25
CA ARG A 28 6.23 10.22 -5.56
C ARG A 28 6.90 10.61 -4.26
N VAL A 29 6.33 10.17 -3.14
CA VAL A 29 6.80 10.58 -1.81
C VAL A 29 7.43 9.45 -1.02
N GLY A 30 7.32 8.22 -1.49
CA GLY A 30 7.96 7.10 -0.78
C GLY A 30 7.84 5.79 -1.53
N THR A 31 8.67 4.85 -1.14
CA THR A 31 8.72 3.51 -1.72
C THR A 31 9.02 2.51 -0.61
N VAL A 32 8.29 1.40 -0.58
CA VAL A 32 8.52 0.34 0.39
C VAL A 32 8.64 -0.99 -0.35
N PRO A 33 9.71 -1.75 -0.15
CA PRO A 33 9.82 -3.07 -0.79
C PRO A 33 8.78 -4.03 -0.24
N LEU A 34 8.24 -4.87 -1.10
CA LEU A 34 7.20 -5.83 -0.71
C LEU A 34 7.72 -7.06 0.01
N ASN A 35 8.95 -7.48 -0.27
CA ASN A 35 9.47 -8.73 0.26
C ASN A 35 9.31 -8.91 1.77
N PRO A 36 9.65 -7.91 2.60
CA PRO A 36 9.49 -8.08 4.04
C PRO A 36 8.07 -7.87 4.55
N LEU A 37 7.15 -7.40 3.68
CA LEU A 37 5.80 -7.07 4.13
C LEU A 37 4.91 -8.29 4.24
N SER A 38 4.14 -8.39 5.31
CA SER A 38 3.09 -9.38 5.46
C SER A 38 1.70 -8.73 5.49
N ARG A 39 1.59 -7.50 5.95
CA ARG A 39 0.31 -6.79 6.02
C ARG A 39 0.47 -5.30 5.81
N VAL A 40 -0.56 -4.72 5.21
CA VAL A 40 -0.68 -3.27 5.05
C VAL A 40 -1.99 -2.84 5.70
N PHE A 41 -1.90 -1.92 6.63
CA PHE A 41 -3.06 -1.36 7.34
C PHE A 41 -3.29 0.05 6.82
N LEU A 42 -4.50 0.30 6.34
CA LEU A 42 -4.86 1.58 5.73
C LEU A 42 -5.87 2.30 6.60
N LYS A 43 -5.60 3.56 6.87
CA LYS A 43 -6.50 4.45 7.60
C LYS A 43 -6.54 5.79 6.88
N GLY A 44 -7.73 6.37 6.80
CA GLY A 44 -7.90 7.64 6.12
C GLY A 44 -8.25 7.47 4.66
N ASP A 45 -7.96 8.48 3.87
CA ASP A 45 -8.32 8.54 2.47
C ASP A 45 -7.17 8.05 1.61
N VAL A 46 -7.13 6.75 1.38
CA VAL A 46 -6.09 6.09 0.61
C VAL A 46 -6.71 5.46 -0.63
N GLN A 47 -6.15 5.76 -1.79
CA GLN A 47 -6.63 5.23 -3.06
C GLN A 47 -5.73 4.10 -3.54
N LEU A 48 -6.35 3.04 -4.02
CA LEU A 48 -5.63 1.94 -4.66
C LEU A 48 -6.59 1.23 -5.62
N SER A 49 -6.03 0.57 -6.62
CA SER A 49 -6.83 -0.15 -7.61
C SER A 49 -7.12 -1.58 -7.16
N ALA A 50 -8.18 -2.16 -7.74
CA ALA A 50 -8.46 -3.57 -7.55
C ALA A 50 -7.32 -4.44 -8.06
N SER A 51 -6.66 -4.01 -9.14
CA SER A 51 -5.51 -4.71 -9.68
C SER A 51 -4.37 -4.78 -8.68
N LEU A 52 -4.12 -3.67 -7.97
CA LEU A 52 -3.09 -3.64 -6.93
C LEU A 52 -3.44 -4.61 -5.79
N LEU A 53 -4.70 -4.61 -5.36
CA LEU A 53 -5.15 -5.55 -4.32
C LEU A 53 -4.91 -7.00 -4.73
N GLY A 54 -5.23 -7.34 -5.99
CA GLY A 54 -5.00 -8.68 -6.50
C GLY A 54 -3.52 -9.06 -6.47
N LYS A 55 -2.65 -8.14 -6.89
CA LYS A 55 -1.21 -8.40 -6.89
C LYS A 55 -0.64 -8.56 -5.48
N LEU A 56 -1.12 -7.76 -4.55
CA LEU A 56 -0.72 -7.90 -3.16
C LEU A 56 -1.14 -9.27 -2.61
N GLY A 57 -2.35 -9.70 -2.92
CA GLY A 57 -2.83 -11.04 -2.54
C GLY A 57 -1.96 -12.15 -3.11
N GLU A 58 -1.55 -12.03 -4.38
CA GLU A 58 -0.66 -13.01 -5.01
C GLU A 58 0.69 -13.10 -4.30
N LYS A 59 1.13 -12.00 -3.69
CA LYS A 59 2.40 -11.96 -2.95
C LYS A 59 2.21 -12.22 -1.47
N ASN A 60 1.04 -12.68 -1.07
CA ASN A 60 0.71 -12.99 0.32
C ASN A 60 0.80 -11.78 1.25
N VAL A 61 0.52 -10.60 0.73
CA VAL A 61 0.44 -9.38 1.53
C VAL A 61 -1.01 -9.10 1.83
N GLY A 62 -1.40 -9.18 3.09
CA GLY A 62 -2.77 -8.87 3.51
C GLY A 62 -3.00 -7.38 3.58
N VAL A 63 -4.23 -6.94 3.24
CA VAL A 63 -4.62 -5.55 3.34
C VAL A 63 -5.80 -5.44 4.29
N VAL A 64 -5.67 -4.57 5.28
CA VAL A 64 -6.71 -4.30 6.26
C VAL A 64 -7.17 -2.85 6.09
N TRP A 65 -8.45 -2.67 5.78
CA TRP A 65 -9.03 -1.35 5.56
C TRP A 65 -10.55 -1.40 5.77
N PRO A 66 -11.15 -0.41 6.40
CA PRO A 66 -10.50 0.64 7.19
C PRO A 66 -10.05 0.15 8.55
N ILE A 67 -9.05 0.80 9.11
CA ILE A 67 -8.66 0.59 10.49
C ILE A 67 -9.54 1.49 11.36
N GLN A 68 -10.09 0.92 12.39
CA GLN A 68 -10.95 1.64 13.32
C GLN A 68 -10.14 2.14 14.51
#